data_25683173665d69606d222409433b2a4d
#
_entry.id   25683173665d69606d222409433b2a4d
#
_cell.length_a   1.000
_cell.length_b   1.000
_cell.length_c   1.000
_cell.angle_alpha   90.00
_cell.angle_beta   90.00
_cell.angle_gamma   90.00
#
_symmetry.space_group_name_H-M   'P 1'
#
loop_
_entity.id
_entity.type
_entity.pdbx_description
1 polymer ?
#
loop_
_entity_poly.entity_id
_entity_poly.type
_entity_poly.pdbx_seq_one_letter_code
_entity_poly.pdbx_strand_id
1 'polypeptide(L)'
;MRAYNLNDYCWIATEDVFMRPSYRISPFDTSFIYKNSLVPKESQCDHYFEVKHAGYKLNYVLKARDGIHLSLIDLKLQLSDVVTILSTTQNLYVSSCVTNAVEKVCRWNREVTSETKAIIVVHEFGTIYEDMEDIYSLRIPVIEDFAHSFNSFSPASGKGDYIIYSFPKYFPIQYGGVVLSKKEIKSKVELSHEKYSYIRHVLSSYIGATDDYKTKRIENYNYLKDRLKTLGFFERLKLKKDETPAVFMFTVPDGLSLPSLKEHMQNHGVESSIFYGESVFFLPVHHRLNQIDLDYFIFILENFIKKY
;
A
#
# COMPACT_ATOMS: atom_id res chain seq x y z
N MET A 1 -29.83 35.37 19.07
CA MET A 1 -29.28 34.48 18.04
C MET A 1 -27.89 34.05 18.52
N ARG A 2 -27.70 32.77 18.88
CA ARG A 2 -26.35 32.27 19.09
C ARG A 2 -25.66 32.27 17.73
N ALA A 3 -24.54 32.97 17.62
CA ALA A 3 -23.68 32.87 16.46
C ALA A 3 -23.24 31.39 16.39
N TYR A 4 -23.77 30.66 15.42
CA TYR A 4 -23.30 29.31 15.14
C TYR A 4 -21.84 29.44 14.71
N ASN A 5 -20.96 28.80 15.50
CA ASN A 5 -19.57 28.77 15.16
C ASN A 5 -19.44 27.79 13.97
N LEU A 6 -19.08 28.30 12.78
CA LEU A 6 -18.94 27.48 11.57
C LEU A 6 -18.05 26.24 11.79
N ASN A 7 -17.16 26.29 12.78
CA ASN A 7 -16.31 25.19 13.17
C ASN A 7 -17.09 23.96 13.70
N ASP A 8 -18.31 24.14 14.24
CA ASP A 8 -19.09 23.04 14.83
C ASP A 8 -19.68 22.11 13.76
N TYR A 9 -19.67 22.53 12.47
CA TYR A 9 -20.19 21.76 11.35
C TYR A 9 -19.14 21.26 10.36
N CYS A 10 -17.85 21.48 10.66
CA CYS A 10 -16.77 21.19 9.71
C CYS A 10 -16.17 19.80 9.87
N TRP A 11 -16.60 18.99 10.83
CA TRP A 11 -16.06 17.66 11.09
C TRP A 11 -17.13 16.65 11.47
N ILE A 12 -16.76 15.36 11.36
CA ILE A 12 -17.62 14.24 11.76
C ILE A 12 -17.76 14.24 13.29
N ALA A 13 -19.00 14.11 13.79
CA ALA A 13 -19.26 13.95 15.20
C ALA A 13 -18.61 12.65 15.73
N THR A 14 -17.85 12.78 16.81
CA THR A 14 -17.06 11.66 17.35
C THR A 14 -17.93 10.57 17.97
N GLU A 15 -19.14 10.91 18.35
CA GLU A 15 -20.15 10.00 18.94
C GLU A 15 -20.83 9.11 17.89
N ASP A 16 -20.76 9.48 16.61
CA ASP A 16 -21.42 8.71 15.55
C ASP A 16 -20.48 7.61 15.01
N VAL A 17 -20.62 6.43 15.59
CA VAL A 17 -19.83 5.25 15.23
C VAL A 17 -20.11 4.70 13.83
N PHE A 18 -21.24 5.08 13.19
CA PHE A 18 -21.59 4.63 11.85
C PHE A 18 -20.92 5.42 10.74
N MET A 19 -20.40 6.60 11.05
CA MET A 19 -19.77 7.49 10.06
C MET A 19 -18.30 7.17 9.78
N ARG A 20 -17.68 6.21 10.46
CA ARG A 20 -16.23 5.96 10.42
C ARG A 20 -15.84 4.65 9.76
N PRO A 21 -14.72 4.65 9.01
CA PRO A 21 -13.98 5.78 8.44
C PRO A 21 -14.62 6.26 7.14
N SER A 22 -14.71 7.59 6.94
CA SER A 22 -15.22 8.21 5.71
C SER A 22 -14.12 8.32 4.64
N TYR A 23 -12.91 8.68 5.05
CA TYR A 23 -11.73 8.80 4.19
C TYR A 23 -10.78 7.64 4.45
N ARG A 24 -10.54 6.82 3.45
CA ARG A 24 -9.71 5.62 3.55
C ARG A 24 -8.35 5.80 2.89
N ILE A 25 -7.37 4.99 3.29
CA ILE A 25 -6.09 4.87 2.58
C ILE A 25 -6.31 4.17 1.23
N SER A 26 -7.18 3.17 1.19
CA SER A 26 -7.64 2.55 -0.05
C SER A 26 -8.59 3.48 -0.81
N PRO A 27 -8.49 3.60 -2.14
CA PRO A 27 -9.48 4.36 -2.93
C PRO A 27 -10.84 3.66 -3.04
N PHE A 28 -11.02 2.46 -2.51
CA PHE A 28 -12.30 1.74 -2.53
C PHE A 28 -13.21 2.22 -1.40
N ASP A 29 -14.46 2.47 -1.75
CA ASP A 29 -15.57 2.62 -0.81
C ASP A 29 -16.82 1.84 -1.28
N THR A 30 -17.87 1.84 -0.49
CA THR A 30 -19.09 1.05 -0.77
C THR A 30 -19.83 1.50 -2.04
N SER A 31 -19.64 2.74 -2.52
CA SER A 31 -20.22 3.20 -3.78
C SER A 31 -19.71 2.44 -5.00
N PHE A 32 -18.50 1.84 -4.87
CA PHE A 32 -17.91 1.02 -5.94
C PHE A 32 -18.46 -0.40 -6.00
N ILE A 33 -19.17 -0.90 -5.00
CA ILE A 33 -19.77 -2.24 -5.05
C ILE A 33 -20.67 -2.36 -6.29
N TYR A 34 -21.61 -1.45 -6.42
CA TYR A 34 -22.52 -1.44 -7.57
C TYR A 34 -21.82 -1.08 -8.88
N LYS A 35 -20.96 -0.04 -8.89
CA LYS A 35 -20.21 0.37 -10.08
C LYS A 35 -19.37 -0.79 -10.63
N ASN A 36 -18.66 -1.50 -9.76
CA ASN A 36 -17.83 -2.63 -10.15
C ASN A 36 -18.63 -3.85 -10.63
N SER A 37 -19.91 -3.97 -10.26
CA SER A 37 -20.77 -5.04 -10.79
C SER A 37 -21.23 -4.79 -12.23
N LEU A 38 -21.12 -3.56 -12.72
CA LEU A 38 -21.54 -3.13 -14.06
C LEU A 38 -20.40 -3.05 -15.07
N VAL A 39 -19.15 -3.30 -14.66
CA VAL A 39 -18.01 -3.20 -15.57
C VAL A 39 -18.06 -4.26 -16.68
N PRO A 40 -17.53 -3.96 -17.88
CA PRO A 40 -17.43 -4.92 -18.97
C PRO A 40 -16.62 -6.17 -18.58
N LYS A 41 -16.96 -7.30 -19.21
CA LYS A 41 -16.25 -8.57 -19.02
C LYS A 41 -14.97 -8.60 -19.87
N GLU A 42 -13.98 -7.81 -19.47
CA GLU A 42 -12.70 -7.64 -20.18
C GLU A 42 -11.53 -8.25 -19.39
N SER A 43 -10.39 -8.38 -20.05
CA SER A 43 -9.15 -8.94 -19.48
C SER A 43 -7.90 -8.14 -19.87
N GLN A 44 -8.05 -6.85 -20.16
CA GLN A 44 -6.93 -5.95 -20.53
C GLN A 44 -5.83 -5.91 -19.48
N CYS A 45 -6.17 -6.18 -18.21
CA CYS A 45 -5.20 -6.26 -17.13
C CYS A 45 -4.16 -7.37 -17.34
N ASP A 46 -4.52 -8.48 -18.01
CA ASP A 46 -3.58 -9.56 -18.29
C ASP A 46 -2.49 -9.03 -19.25
N HIS A 47 -2.92 -8.40 -20.33
CA HIS A 47 -2.00 -7.79 -21.31
C HIS A 47 -1.09 -6.72 -20.67
N TYR A 48 -1.63 -5.90 -19.76
CA TYR A 48 -0.83 -4.91 -19.04
C TYR A 48 0.33 -5.57 -18.30
N PHE A 49 0.07 -6.68 -17.57
CA PHE A 49 1.14 -7.37 -16.84
C PHE A 49 2.09 -8.13 -17.77
N GLU A 50 1.60 -8.71 -18.86
CA GLU A 50 2.42 -9.37 -19.87
C GLU A 50 3.42 -8.42 -20.53
N VAL A 51 3.00 -7.17 -20.79
CA VAL A 51 3.88 -6.12 -21.32
C VAL A 51 4.86 -5.64 -20.28
N LYS A 52 4.36 -5.33 -19.06
CA LYS A 52 5.17 -4.78 -17.98
C LYS A 52 6.22 -5.78 -17.47
N HIS A 53 5.89 -7.06 -17.48
CA HIS A 53 6.75 -8.14 -16.97
C HIS A 53 6.83 -9.29 -17.99
N ALA A 54 7.40 -8.99 -19.15
CA ALA A 54 7.53 -9.96 -20.25
C ALA A 54 8.20 -11.26 -19.77
N GLY A 55 7.59 -12.38 -20.10
CA GLY A 55 8.07 -13.73 -19.76
C GLY A 55 7.62 -14.25 -18.40
N TYR A 56 6.96 -13.45 -17.57
CA TYR A 56 6.38 -13.92 -16.30
C TYR A 56 5.01 -14.56 -16.50
N LYS A 57 4.68 -15.50 -15.62
CA LYS A 57 3.37 -16.18 -15.54
C LYS A 57 2.50 -15.47 -14.51
N LEU A 58 1.24 -15.21 -14.84
CA LEU A 58 0.27 -14.51 -14.00
C LEU A 58 -0.51 -15.49 -13.13
N ASN A 59 -0.57 -15.24 -11.83
CA ASN A 59 -1.36 -15.99 -10.87
C ASN A 59 -2.16 -15.01 -10.01
N TYR A 60 -3.46 -14.88 -10.26
CA TYR A 60 -4.33 -14.03 -9.45
C TYR A 60 -4.58 -14.62 -8.08
N VAL A 61 -4.61 -13.75 -7.05
CA VAL A 61 -4.82 -14.10 -5.65
C VAL A 61 -5.85 -13.18 -5.03
N LEU A 62 -6.49 -13.63 -3.95
CA LEU A 62 -7.50 -12.82 -3.27
C LEU A 62 -6.87 -11.61 -2.56
N LYS A 63 -5.68 -11.78 -1.98
CA LYS A 63 -4.91 -10.74 -1.28
C LYS A 63 -3.42 -10.90 -1.60
N ALA A 64 -2.66 -9.82 -1.64
CA ALA A 64 -1.21 -9.88 -1.88
C ALA A 64 -0.46 -10.79 -0.89
N ARG A 65 -0.90 -10.83 0.38
CA ARG A 65 -0.33 -11.75 1.39
C ARG A 65 -0.47 -13.24 1.04
N ASP A 66 -1.53 -13.59 0.31
CA ASP A 66 -1.71 -14.97 -0.19
C ASP A 66 -0.68 -15.26 -1.29
N GLY A 67 -0.25 -14.23 -2.01
CA GLY A 67 0.84 -14.31 -2.98
C GLY A 67 2.20 -14.54 -2.33
N ILE A 68 2.49 -13.88 -1.20
CA ILE A 68 3.70 -14.15 -0.42
C ILE A 68 3.70 -15.62 0.02
N HIS A 69 2.63 -16.07 0.64
CA HIS A 69 2.47 -17.44 1.08
C HIS A 69 2.64 -18.45 -0.06
N LEU A 70 1.99 -18.20 -1.21
CA LEU A 70 2.09 -19.04 -2.40
C LEU A 70 3.53 -19.15 -2.91
N SER A 71 4.27 -18.04 -2.96
CA SER A 71 5.67 -18.00 -3.42
C SER A 71 6.57 -18.82 -2.51
N LEU A 72 6.37 -18.74 -1.19
CA LEU A 72 7.15 -19.50 -0.22
C LEU A 72 6.89 -21.03 -0.31
N ILE A 73 5.64 -21.42 -0.54
CA ILE A 73 5.26 -22.83 -0.77
C ILE A 73 5.86 -23.35 -2.09
N ASP A 74 5.82 -22.53 -3.16
CA ASP A 74 6.38 -22.94 -4.46
C ASP A 74 7.90 -23.09 -4.39
N LEU A 75 8.58 -22.31 -3.55
CA LEU A 75 9.99 -22.46 -3.19
C LEU A 75 10.25 -23.69 -2.28
N LYS A 76 9.20 -24.38 -1.82
CA LYS A 76 9.25 -25.57 -0.95
C LYS A 76 9.92 -25.32 0.39
N LEU A 77 9.80 -24.11 0.92
CA LEU A 77 10.37 -23.77 2.22
C LEU A 77 9.66 -24.51 3.35
N GLN A 78 10.41 -24.80 4.40
CA GLN A 78 9.98 -25.53 5.59
C GLN A 78 10.03 -24.66 6.83
N LEU A 79 9.39 -25.08 7.92
CA LEU A 79 9.37 -24.33 9.20
C LEU A 79 10.76 -24.02 9.77
N SER A 80 11.76 -24.84 9.44
CA SER A 80 13.16 -24.62 9.86
C SER A 80 13.90 -23.59 9.02
N ASP A 81 13.44 -23.31 7.81
CA ASP A 81 14.10 -22.39 6.89
C ASP A 81 13.96 -20.92 7.34
N VAL A 82 14.87 -20.09 6.86
CA VAL A 82 14.89 -18.66 7.18
C VAL A 82 14.76 -17.84 5.90
N VAL A 83 13.83 -16.88 5.92
CA VAL A 83 13.65 -15.88 4.88
C VAL A 83 14.11 -14.53 5.43
N THR A 84 14.87 -13.76 4.64
CA THR A 84 15.24 -12.41 5.01
C THR A 84 14.23 -11.43 4.44
N ILE A 85 13.67 -10.55 5.30
CA ILE A 85 12.75 -9.49 4.88
C ILE A 85 13.49 -8.16 4.90
N LEU A 86 13.66 -7.55 3.74
CA LEU A 86 14.21 -6.21 3.55
C LEU A 86 13.09 -5.24 3.21
N SER A 87 13.22 -3.98 3.59
CA SER A 87 12.22 -2.96 3.30
C SER A 87 12.85 -1.63 2.95
N THR A 88 12.19 -0.83 2.12
CA THR A 88 12.69 0.46 1.61
C THR A 88 13.05 1.43 2.72
N THR A 89 12.27 1.44 3.81
CA THR A 89 12.49 2.35 4.94
C THR A 89 13.58 1.88 5.89
N GLN A 90 14.03 0.62 5.76
CA GLN A 90 14.96 -0.05 6.68
C GLN A 90 14.47 -0.09 8.14
N ASN A 91 13.21 0.23 8.39
CA ASN A 91 12.63 0.15 9.73
C ASN A 91 12.59 -1.31 10.21
N LEU A 92 12.84 -1.53 11.49
CA LEU A 92 12.76 -2.87 12.09
C LEU A 92 11.33 -3.41 12.11
N TYR A 93 10.34 -2.53 12.17
CA TYR A 93 8.93 -2.91 12.07
C TYR A 93 8.59 -3.36 10.65
N VAL A 94 8.06 -4.56 10.54
CA VAL A 94 7.51 -5.12 9.30
C VAL A 94 6.01 -5.31 9.45
N SER A 95 5.25 -4.97 8.43
CA SER A 95 3.79 -5.14 8.45
C SER A 95 3.40 -6.59 8.77
N SER A 96 2.47 -6.77 9.71
CA SER A 96 1.90 -8.08 10.05
C SER A 96 1.26 -8.80 8.86
N CYS A 97 0.93 -8.10 7.79
CA CYS A 97 0.48 -8.71 6.53
C CYS A 97 1.57 -9.55 5.87
N VAL A 98 2.84 -9.14 6.02
CA VAL A 98 4.00 -9.86 5.49
C VAL A 98 4.43 -10.94 6.48
N THR A 99 4.71 -10.56 7.73
CA THR A 99 5.24 -11.50 8.74
C THR A 99 4.30 -12.68 9.00
N ASN A 100 3.00 -12.44 9.16
CA ASN A 100 2.00 -13.51 9.34
C ASN A 100 1.88 -14.43 8.11
N ALA A 101 2.19 -13.96 6.89
CA ALA A 101 2.21 -14.83 5.71
C ALA A 101 3.46 -15.71 5.70
N VAL A 102 4.61 -15.16 6.12
CA VAL A 102 5.88 -15.88 6.21
C VAL A 102 5.85 -16.92 7.35
N GLU A 103 5.41 -16.54 8.54
CA GLU A 103 5.37 -17.39 9.75
C GLU A 103 4.51 -18.65 9.63
N LYS A 104 3.60 -18.68 8.66
CA LYS A 104 2.84 -19.90 8.30
C LYS A 104 3.68 -20.96 7.60
N VAL A 105 4.85 -20.59 7.06
CA VAL A 105 5.68 -21.47 6.24
C VAL A 105 7.08 -21.65 6.84
N CYS A 106 7.71 -20.55 7.29
CA CYS A 106 9.10 -20.55 7.74
C CYS A 106 9.38 -19.43 8.74
N ARG A 107 10.61 -19.35 9.23
CA ARG A 107 11.12 -18.26 10.08
C ARG A 107 11.58 -17.10 9.22
N TRP A 108 11.76 -15.93 9.83
CA TRP A 108 12.32 -14.77 9.14
C TRP A 108 13.31 -13.99 10.03
N ASN A 109 14.17 -13.20 9.37
CA ASN A 109 15.09 -12.25 9.97
C ASN A 109 15.16 -10.96 9.15
N ARG A 110 16.00 -9.99 9.55
CA ARG A 110 16.20 -8.70 8.88
C ARG A 110 17.55 -8.57 8.19
N GLU A 111 18.40 -9.56 8.29
CA GLU A 111 19.76 -9.54 7.74
C GLU A 111 20.01 -10.80 6.91
N VAL A 112 20.66 -10.63 5.76
CA VAL A 112 21.04 -11.75 4.91
C VAL A 112 22.19 -12.52 5.58
N THR A 113 21.97 -13.81 5.78
CA THR A 113 22.96 -14.73 6.39
C THR A 113 23.17 -15.94 5.50
N SER A 114 24.11 -16.82 5.87
CA SER A 114 24.33 -18.10 5.18
C SER A 114 23.11 -19.04 5.25
N GLU A 115 22.17 -18.81 6.18
CA GLU A 115 20.94 -19.59 6.33
C GLU A 115 19.79 -19.06 5.48
N THR A 116 19.90 -17.88 4.88
CA THR A 116 18.85 -17.25 4.09
C THR A 116 18.51 -18.09 2.86
N LYS A 117 17.26 -18.58 2.78
CA LYS A 117 16.75 -19.42 1.69
C LYS A 117 16.00 -18.62 0.63
N ALA A 118 15.41 -17.49 0.99
CA ALA A 118 14.80 -16.53 0.09
C ALA A 118 14.86 -15.13 0.68
N ILE A 119 14.76 -14.11 -0.17
CA ILE A 119 14.72 -12.70 0.24
C ILE A 119 13.38 -12.13 -0.19
N ILE A 120 12.66 -11.51 0.75
CA ILE A 120 11.47 -10.72 0.47
C ILE A 120 11.87 -9.25 0.53
N VAL A 121 11.73 -8.53 -0.57
CA VAL A 121 11.96 -7.08 -0.62
C VAL A 121 10.61 -6.38 -0.65
N VAL A 122 10.30 -5.62 0.41
CA VAL A 122 9.06 -4.85 0.51
C VAL A 122 9.31 -3.42 0.04
N HIS A 123 8.70 -3.08 -1.08
CA HIS A 123 8.68 -1.73 -1.62
C HIS A 123 7.60 -0.92 -0.92
N GLU A 124 7.99 -0.17 0.12
CA GLU A 124 7.02 0.44 1.05
C GLU A 124 6.53 1.81 0.55
N PHE A 125 5.28 2.10 0.79
CA PHE A 125 4.62 3.41 0.68
C PHE A 125 4.80 4.17 -0.65
N GLY A 126 5.13 3.44 -1.72
CA GLY A 126 5.34 4.02 -3.05
C GLY A 126 6.81 4.16 -3.42
N THR A 127 7.74 3.88 -2.52
CA THR A 127 9.18 3.92 -2.79
C THR A 127 9.72 2.56 -3.24
N ILE A 128 10.83 2.56 -3.95
CA ILE A 128 11.50 1.35 -4.44
C ILE A 128 12.80 1.15 -3.66
N TYR A 129 13.07 -0.09 -3.25
CA TYR A 129 14.34 -0.47 -2.61
C TYR A 129 15.52 -0.17 -3.54
N GLU A 130 16.57 0.49 -3.04
CA GLU A 130 17.62 1.06 -3.90
C GLU A 130 18.58 -0.01 -4.40
N ASP A 131 19.03 -0.91 -3.54
CA ASP A 131 20.14 -1.83 -3.81
C ASP A 131 19.67 -3.15 -4.42
N MET A 132 18.69 -3.10 -5.35
CA MET A 132 18.10 -4.31 -5.94
C MET A 132 19.12 -5.14 -6.75
N GLU A 133 20.06 -4.51 -7.44
CA GLU A 133 21.11 -5.22 -8.20
C GLU A 133 22.02 -6.04 -7.26
N ASP A 134 22.34 -5.51 -6.09
CA ASP A 134 23.12 -6.22 -5.09
C ASP A 134 22.34 -7.43 -4.55
N ILE A 135 21.03 -7.27 -4.31
CA ILE A 135 20.15 -8.36 -3.88
C ILE A 135 20.12 -9.49 -4.92
N TYR A 136 19.96 -9.15 -6.20
CA TYR A 136 19.95 -10.18 -7.26
C TYR A 136 21.31 -10.88 -7.43
N SER A 137 22.44 -10.15 -7.17
CA SER A 137 23.79 -10.71 -7.26
C SER A 137 24.04 -11.84 -6.27
N LEU A 138 23.28 -11.90 -5.16
CA LEU A 138 23.36 -12.96 -4.15
C LEU A 138 22.92 -14.32 -4.68
N ARG A 139 22.17 -14.37 -5.80
CA ARG A 139 21.62 -15.61 -6.41
C ARG A 139 20.73 -16.43 -5.46
N ILE A 140 20.14 -15.77 -4.47
CA ILE A 140 19.12 -16.31 -3.60
C ILE A 140 17.76 -15.96 -4.23
N PRO A 141 16.73 -16.84 -4.22
CA PRO A 141 15.41 -16.49 -4.73
C PRO A 141 14.86 -15.21 -4.12
N VAL A 142 14.32 -14.30 -4.98
CA VAL A 142 13.83 -12.98 -4.57
C VAL A 142 12.34 -12.88 -4.83
N ILE A 143 11.61 -12.45 -3.80
CA ILE A 143 10.18 -12.10 -3.83
C ILE A 143 10.10 -10.59 -3.65
N GLU A 144 9.60 -9.87 -4.65
CA GLU A 144 9.39 -8.42 -4.58
C GLU A 144 7.93 -8.11 -4.27
N ASP A 145 7.68 -7.45 -3.14
CA ASP A 145 6.32 -7.01 -2.73
C ASP A 145 6.09 -5.55 -3.10
N PHE A 146 5.36 -5.33 -4.20
CA PHE A 146 4.90 -4.03 -4.68
C PHE A 146 3.49 -3.67 -4.19
N ALA A 147 3.03 -4.27 -3.10
CA ALA A 147 1.66 -4.02 -2.62
C ALA A 147 1.36 -2.52 -2.41
N HIS A 148 2.35 -1.74 -2.00
CA HIS A 148 2.23 -0.29 -1.81
C HIS A 148 2.80 0.54 -2.98
N SER A 149 3.41 -0.10 -3.98
CA SER A 149 4.21 0.58 -5.01
C SER A 149 3.80 0.20 -6.43
N PHE A 150 2.49 0.02 -6.66
CA PHE A 150 1.92 -0.51 -7.92
C PHE A 150 2.45 0.18 -9.18
N ASN A 151 2.50 1.51 -9.19
CA ASN A 151 2.96 2.32 -10.33
C ASN A 151 4.29 3.02 -10.08
N SER A 152 5.06 2.56 -9.12
CA SER A 152 6.45 2.99 -8.93
C SER A 152 7.37 2.11 -9.77
N PHE A 153 8.44 2.71 -10.27
CA PHE A 153 9.37 2.05 -11.17
C PHE A 153 10.83 2.40 -10.82
N SER A 154 11.70 1.41 -10.99
CA SER A 154 13.14 1.58 -11.08
C SER A 154 13.68 0.57 -12.09
N PRO A 155 14.66 0.92 -12.93
CA PRO A 155 15.28 -0.03 -13.86
C PRO A 155 15.89 -1.26 -13.17
N ALA A 156 16.26 -1.11 -11.90
CA ALA A 156 16.83 -2.19 -11.09
C ALA A 156 15.77 -3.12 -10.48
N SER A 157 14.51 -2.71 -10.35
CA SER A 157 13.46 -3.48 -9.69
C SER A 157 12.59 -4.29 -10.67
N GLY A 158 11.76 -5.18 -10.14
CA GLY A 158 10.81 -5.97 -10.94
C GLY A 158 11.44 -7.13 -11.69
N LYS A 159 12.59 -7.65 -11.22
CA LYS A 159 13.33 -8.78 -11.82
C LYS A 159 13.39 -10.01 -10.89
N GLY A 160 12.71 -9.96 -9.73
CA GLY A 160 12.65 -11.06 -8.76
C GLY A 160 12.10 -12.34 -9.37
N ASP A 161 12.24 -13.46 -8.66
CA ASP A 161 11.63 -14.73 -9.08
C ASP A 161 10.12 -14.68 -8.97
N TYR A 162 9.63 -13.90 -7.98
CA TYR A 162 8.22 -13.58 -7.79
C TYR A 162 8.05 -12.08 -7.61
N ILE A 163 6.99 -11.51 -8.21
CA ILE A 163 6.62 -10.11 -8.08
C ILE A 163 5.16 -10.08 -7.66
N ILE A 164 4.83 -9.34 -6.59
CA ILE A 164 3.51 -9.35 -5.98
C ILE A 164 2.91 -7.95 -6.01
N TYR A 165 1.68 -7.83 -6.51
CA TYR A 165 0.90 -6.59 -6.49
C TYR A 165 -0.39 -6.76 -5.69
N SER A 166 -0.80 -5.68 -5.00
CA SER A 166 -2.08 -5.55 -4.31
C SER A 166 -2.95 -4.50 -5.01
N PHE A 167 -4.12 -4.88 -5.48
CA PHE A 167 -4.98 -3.95 -6.23
C PHE A 167 -5.74 -2.97 -5.34
N PRO A 168 -6.31 -3.33 -4.17
CA PRO A 168 -7.08 -2.41 -3.33
C PRO A 168 -6.29 -1.21 -2.80
N LYS A 169 -4.97 -1.28 -2.80
CA LYS A 169 -4.13 -0.16 -2.36
C LYS A 169 -3.97 0.92 -3.44
N TYR A 170 -4.26 0.57 -4.69
CA TYR A 170 -4.09 1.49 -5.82
C TYR A 170 -5.38 1.76 -6.58
N PHE A 171 -6.25 0.79 -6.73
CA PHE A 171 -7.50 0.85 -7.49
C PHE A 171 -8.73 0.79 -6.58
N PRO A 172 -9.89 1.31 -7.04
CA PRO A 172 -11.13 1.23 -6.30
C PRO A 172 -11.79 -0.17 -6.43
N ILE A 173 -11.06 -1.19 -6.03
CA ILE A 173 -11.46 -2.60 -6.03
C ILE A 173 -11.44 -3.14 -4.61
N GLN A 174 -12.40 -3.99 -4.25
CA GLN A 174 -12.56 -4.49 -2.89
C GLN A 174 -11.44 -5.44 -2.45
N TYR A 175 -10.98 -6.30 -3.35
CA TYR A 175 -9.95 -7.29 -3.10
C TYR A 175 -9.24 -7.63 -4.42
N GLY A 176 -8.15 -8.33 -4.33
CA GLY A 176 -7.39 -8.84 -5.45
C GLY A 176 -5.91 -8.48 -5.37
N GLY A 177 -5.12 -9.33 -5.97
CA GLY A 177 -3.70 -9.17 -6.21
C GLY A 177 -3.25 -10.11 -7.31
N VAL A 178 -2.00 -10.02 -7.69
CA VAL A 178 -1.36 -10.93 -8.64
C VAL A 178 0.05 -11.28 -8.16
N VAL A 179 0.41 -12.53 -8.38
CA VAL A 179 1.79 -13.02 -8.32
C VAL A 179 2.25 -13.26 -9.74
N LEU A 180 3.32 -12.60 -10.12
CA LEU A 180 4.03 -12.83 -11.35
C LEU A 180 5.24 -13.70 -11.02
N SER A 181 5.46 -14.78 -11.74
CA SER A 181 6.54 -15.73 -11.50
C SER A 181 7.29 -16.07 -12.78
N LYS A 182 8.62 -16.24 -12.68
CA LYS A 182 9.44 -16.64 -13.85
C LYS A 182 9.10 -18.04 -14.34
N LYS A 183 8.64 -18.90 -13.45
CA LYS A 183 8.24 -20.29 -13.75
C LYS A 183 6.78 -20.47 -13.40
N GLU A 184 6.16 -21.47 -13.97
CA GLU A 184 4.80 -21.87 -13.62
C GLU A 184 4.74 -22.32 -12.15
N ILE A 185 3.87 -21.69 -11.36
CA ILE A 185 3.61 -22.06 -9.98
C ILE A 185 2.74 -23.33 -9.98
N LYS A 186 3.25 -24.40 -9.37
CA LYS A 186 2.53 -25.69 -9.31
C LYS A 186 1.48 -25.72 -8.21
N SER A 187 1.73 -24.99 -7.11
CA SER A 187 0.79 -24.84 -6.01
C SER A 187 -0.35 -23.90 -6.41
N LYS A 188 -1.58 -24.19 -6.00
CA LYS A 188 -2.74 -23.34 -6.30
C LYS A 188 -3.25 -22.71 -5.02
N VAL A 189 -3.55 -21.41 -5.08
CA VAL A 189 -4.42 -20.76 -4.11
C VAL A 189 -5.85 -20.91 -4.61
N GLU A 190 -6.74 -21.39 -3.76
CA GLU A 190 -8.16 -21.49 -4.10
C GLU A 190 -8.76 -20.11 -4.31
N LEU A 191 -9.05 -19.79 -5.56
CA LEU A 191 -9.77 -18.61 -5.97
C LEU A 191 -11.00 -19.08 -6.78
N SER A 192 -12.20 -18.81 -6.26
CA SER A 192 -13.41 -19.20 -6.98
C SER A 192 -13.50 -18.49 -8.33
N HIS A 193 -14.20 -19.08 -9.29
CA HIS A 193 -14.36 -18.52 -10.63
C HIS A 193 -14.97 -17.11 -10.59
N GLU A 194 -15.92 -16.87 -9.70
CA GLU A 194 -16.56 -15.55 -9.54
C GLU A 194 -15.55 -14.49 -9.07
N LYS A 195 -14.72 -14.83 -8.07
CA LYS A 195 -13.70 -13.91 -7.55
C LYS A 195 -12.60 -13.66 -8.56
N TYR A 196 -12.17 -14.69 -9.29
CA TYR A 196 -11.21 -14.57 -10.38
C TYR A 196 -11.73 -13.64 -11.49
N SER A 197 -12.97 -13.86 -11.94
CA SER A 197 -13.63 -13.04 -12.94
C SER A 197 -13.83 -11.60 -12.46
N TYR A 198 -14.29 -11.40 -11.22
CA TYR A 198 -14.43 -10.08 -10.62
C TYR A 198 -13.11 -9.30 -10.64
N ILE A 199 -12.02 -9.91 -10.16
CA ILE A 199 -10.71 -9.24 -10.12
C ILE A 199 -10.30 -8.79 -11.51
N ARG A 200 -10.36 -9.67 -12.50
CA ARG A 200 -9.91 -9.36 -13.87
C ARG A 200 -10.77 -8.30 -14.55
N HIS A 201 -12.10 -8.42 -14.47
CA HIS A 201 -13.02 -7.46 -15.12
C HIS A 201 -12.90 -6.07 -14.47
N VAL A 202 -12.94 -6.00 -13.15
CA VAL A 202 -12.86 -4.72 -12.44
C VAL A 202 -11.48 -4.07 -12.63
N LEU A 203 -10.40 -4.83 -12.51
CA LEU A 203 -9.07 -4.28 -12.74
C LEU A 203 -8.90 -3.78 -14.19
N SER A 204 -9.40 -4.54 -15.18
CA SER A 204 -9.35 -4.15 -16.60
C SER A 204 -10.02 -2.81 -16.86
N SER A 205 -11.09 -2.49 -16.15
CA SER A 205 -11.80 -1.20 -16.28
C SER A 205 -11.02 -0.01 -15.70
N TYR A 206 -10.03 -0.25 -14.84
CA TYR A 206 -9.26 0.81 -14.18
C TYR A 206 -7.80 0.87 -14.62
N ILE A 207 -7.24 -0.20 -15.19
CA ILE A 207 -5.80 -0.32 -15.45
C ILE A 207 -5.29 0.74 -16.43
N GLY A 208 -6.11 1.15 -17.38
CA GLY A 208 -5.77 2.20 -18.35
C GLY A 208 -5.62 3.60 -17.76
N ALA A 209 -6.16 3.84 -16.58
CA ALA A 209 -6.07 5.14 -15.88
C ALA A 209 -4.89 5.24 -14.90
N THR A 210 -3.94 4.32 -14.95
CA THR A 210 -2.84 4.21 -13.98
C THR A 210 -1.99 5.48 -13.90
N ASP A 211 -1.72 6.13 -15.03
CA ASP A 211 -0.90 7.34 -15.08
C ASP A 211 -1.65 8.58 -14.59
N ASP A 212 -2.95 8.67 -14.86
CA ASP A 212 -3.81 9.71 -14.29
C ASP A 212 -3.86 9.57 -12.76
N TYR A 213 -3.98 8.35 -12.26
CA TYR A 213 -3.95 8.06 -10.82
C TYR A 213 -2.60 8.42 -10.18
N LYS A 214 -1.48 8.15 -10.88
CA LYS A 214 -0.14 8.57 -10.47
C LYS A 214 -0.07 10.09 -10.34
N THR A 215 -0.46 10.81 -11.39
CA THR A 215 -0.45 12.26 -11.43
C THR A 215 -1.24 12.84 -10.27
N LYS A 216 -2.47 12.36 -10.06
CA LYS A 216 -3.33 12.87 -8.97
C LYS A 216 -2.78 12.56 -7.58
N ARG A 217 -2.17 11.39 -7.38
CA ARG A 217 -1.51 11.03 -6.10
C ARG A 217 -0.31 11.94 -5.82
N ILE A 218 0.49 12.28 -6.83
CA ILE A 218 1.63 13.21 -6.71
C ILE A 218 1.14 14.62 -6.38
N GLU A 219 0.08 15.10 -7.03
CA GLU A 219 -0.55 16.39 -6.72
C GLU A 219 -1.00 16.45 -5.26
N ASN A 220 -1.76 15.45 -4.80
CA ASN A 220 -2.24 15.35 -3.44
C ASN A 220 -1.11 15.29 -2.41
N TYR A 221 -0.06 14.52 -2.73
CA TYR A 221 1.14 14.43 -1.90
C TYR A 221 1.84 15.79 -1.75
N ASN A 222 2.08 16.48 -2.85
CA ASN A 222 2.73 17.78 -2.84
C ASN A 222 1.88 18.83 -2.12
N TYR A 223 0.56 18.79 -2.30
CA TYR A 223 -0.35 19.68 -1.58
C TYR A 223 -0.25 19.49 -0.05
N LEU A 224 -0.30 18.26 0.45
CA LEU A 224 -0.13 17.98 1.88
C LEU A 224 1.27 18.37 2.36
N LYS A 225 2.32 18.08 1.59
CA LYS A 225 3.70 18.45 1.89
C LYS A 225 3.84 19.95 2.14
N ASP A 226 3.33 20.78 1.22
CA ASP A 226 3.48 22.23 1.30
C ASP A 226 2.67 22.80 2.48
N ARG A 227 1.45 22.31 2.67
CA ARG A 227 0.57 22.76 3.74
C ARG A 227 1.06 22.31 5.13
N LEU A 228 1.44 21.06 5.29
CA LEU A 228 1.89 20.52 6.58
C LEU A 228 3.26 21.07 7.00
N LYS A 229 4.12 21.41 6.05
CA LYS A 229 5.37 22.13 6.32
C LYS A 229 5.14 23.43 7.09
N THR A 230 4.06 24.19 6.79
CA THR A 230 3.75 25.43 7.51
C THR A 230 3.32 25.20 8.96
N LEU A 231 2.95 23.97 9.30
CA LEU A 231 2.60 23.54 10.65
C LEU A 231 3.77 22.85 11.39
N GLY A 232 4.96 22.79 10.78
CA GLY A 232 6.13 22.17 11.37
C GLY A 232 6.24 20.64 11.13
N PHE A 233 5.40 20.06 10.27
CA PHE A 233 5.49 18.66 9.88
C PHE A 233 6.24 18.49 8.57
N PHE A 234 7.22 17.60 8.53
CA PHE A 234 8.08 17.42 7.37
C PHE A 234 7.92 16.00 6.81
N GLU A 235 8.01 15.90 5.48
CA GLU A 235 7.96 14.60 4.81
C GLU A 235 9.04 13.64 5.33
N ARG A 236 8.65 12.38 5.62
CA ARG A 236 9.58 11.31 6.02
C ARG A 236 10.20 10.61 4.81
N LEU A 237 9.45 10.47 3.72
CA LEU A 237 9.90 9.80 2.50
C LEU A 237 10.05 10.84 1.39
N LYS A 238 11.23 10.87 0.79
CA LYS A 238 11.49 11.68 -0.40
C LYS A 238 11.27 10.80 -1.63
N LEU A 239 10.23 11.10 -2.39
CA LEU A 239 9.90 10.36 -3.60
C LEU A 239 10.87 10.69 -4.73
N LYS A 240 11.32 9.68 -5.46
CA LYS A 240 12.03 9.83 -6.72
C LYS A 240 11.05 10.10 -7.87
N LYS A 241 11.55 10.56 -9.01
CA LYS A 241 10.75 10.96 -10.19
C LYS A 241 9.74 9.87 -10.64
N ASP A 242 10.16 8.60 -10.59
CA ASP A 242 9.37 7.48 -11.09
C ASP A 242 8.63 6.73 -9.98
N GLU A 243 8.58 7.28 -8.78
CA GLU A 243 7.85 6.73 -7.64
C GLU A 243 6.46 7.38 -7.52
N THR A 244 5.51 6.59 -7.04
CA THR A 244 4.11 7.01 -6.86
C THR A 244 3.71 6.85 -5.40
N PRO A 245 3.36 7.94 -4.69
CA PRO A 245 3.06 7.87 -3.28
C PRO A 245 1.82 7.01 -2.99
N ALA A 246 1.93 6.11 -2.03
CA ALA A 246 0.78 5.39 -1.48
C ALA A 246 0.08 6.20 -0.39
N VAL A 247 0.84 6.93 0.41
CA VAL A 247 0.40 7.79 1.52
C VAL A 247 1.29 9.03 1.60
N PHE A 248 0.87 10.06 2.30
CA PHE A 248 1.76 11.13 2.77
C PHE A 248 2.26 10.78 4.16
N MET A 249 3.55 10.55 4.28
CA MET A 249 4.21 10.17 5.54
C MET A 249 5.05 11.34 6.05
N PHE A 250 4.87 11.71 7.32
CA PHE A 250 5.53 12.88 7.92
C PHE A 250 6.00 12.61 9.35
N THR A 251 7.07 13.31 9.72
CA THR A 251 7.59 13.30 11.09
C THR A 251 6.70 14.15 11.99
N VAL A 252 6.43 13.64 13.19
CA VAL A 252 5.65 14.32 14.22
C VAL A 252 6.61 14.87 15.27
N PRO A 253 6.55 16.19 15.61
CA PRO A 253 7.39 16.79 16.62
C PRO A 253 7.27 16.12 17.99
N ASP A 254 8.34 16.17 18.77
CA ASP A 254 8.33 15.70 20.15
C ASP A 254 7.26 16.41 20.98
N GLY A 255 6.65 15.68 21.90
CA GLY A 255 5.59 16.18 22.75
C GLY A 255 4.17 15.90 22.23
N LEU A 256 3.97 15.56 20.96
CA LEU A 256 2.68 15.13 20.44
C LEU A 256 2.52 13.61 20.52
N SER A 257 1.42 13.16 21.15
CA SER A 257 1.11 11.73 21.27
C SER A 257 0.59 11.15 19.95
N LEU A 258 1.38 10.29 19.31
CA LEU A 258 0.98 9.57 18.09
C LEU A 258 -0.29 8.72 18.27
N PRO A 259 -0.47 7.96 19.37
CA PRO A 259 -1.72 7.23 19.61
C PRO A 259 -2.93 8.16 19.70
N SER A 260 -2.80 9.29 20.43
CA SER A 260 -3.89 10.29 20.53
C SER A 260 -4.18 10.97 19.21
N LEU A 261 -3.14 11.28 18.40
CA LEU A 261 -3.32 11.81 17.06
C LEU A 261 -4.07 10.83 16.16
N LYS A 262 -3.70 9.54 16.20
CA LYS A 262 -4.36 8.48 15.43
C LYS A 262 -5.84 8.37 15.81
N GLU A 263 -6.13 8.32 17.10
CA GLU A 263 -7.50 8.27 17.61
C GLU A 263 -8.29 9.51 17.18
N HIS A 264 -7.72 10.69 17.32
CA HIS A 264 -8.35 11.94 16.91
C HIS A 264 -8.70 11.94 15.42
N MET A 265 -7.74 11.63 14.54
CA MET A 265 -7.97 11.56 13.09
C MET A 265 -9.05 10.53 12.73
N GLN A 266 -9.00 9.34 13.34
CA GLN A 266 -9.97 8.27 13.09
C GLN A 266 -11.36 8.61 13.61
N ASN A 267 -11.46 9.26 14.77
CA ASN A 267 -12.73 9.74 15.32
C ASN A 267 -13.38 10.78 14.42
N HIS A 268 -12.61 11.52 13.64
CA HIS A 268 -13.10 12.47 12.63
C HIS A 268 -13.16 11.87 11.22
N GLY A 269 -13.19 10.54 11.10
CA GLY A 269 -13.44 9.81 9.87
C GLY A 269 -12.25 9.66 8.92
N VAL A 270 -11.03 10.04 9.33
CA VAL A 270 -9.82 9.92 8.51
C VAL A 270 -9.04 8.68 8.90
N GLU A 271 -9.01 7.67 8.01
CA GLU A 271 -8.14 6.51 8.19
C GLU A 271 -6.68 6.95 8.08
N SER A 272 -5.96 6.78 9.17
CA SER A 272 -4.57 7.19 9.32
C SER A 272 -3.86 6.21 10.23
N SER A 273 -2.53 6.21 10.26
CA SER A 273 -1.81 5.32 11.16
C SER A 273 -0.42 5.84 11.51
N ILE A 274 0.14 5.22 12.54
CA ILE A 274 1.51 5.42 13.01
C ILE A 274 2.42 4.51 12.19
N PHE A 275 3.58 5.01 11.80
CA PHE A 275 4.66 4.17 11.33
C PHE A 275 5.49 3.74 12.56
N TYR A 276 5.18 2.56 13.07
CA TYR A 276 5.75 2.07 14.31
C TYR A 276 7.26 1.95 14.25
N GLY A 277 7.93 2.30 15.37
CA GLY A 277 9.39 2.36 15.47
C GLY A 277 9.99 3.74 15.19
N GLU A 278 9.18 4.70 14.72
CA GLU A 278 9.58 6.08 14.47
C GLU A 278 8.48 7.06 14.93
N SER A 279 8.82 8.32 15.21
CA SER A 279 7.85 9.40 15.45
C SER A 279 7.24 9.89 14.13
N VAL A 280 6.55 8.99 13.44
CA VAL A 280 6.06 9.20 12.07
C VAL A 280 4.60 8.80 11.96
N PHE A 281 3.85 9.60 11.21
CA PHE A 281 2.43 9.43 10.96
C PHE A 281 2.14 9.51 9.46
N PHE A 282 1.03 8.91 8.98
CA PHE A 282 0.69 8.98 7.57
C PHE A 282 -0.81 9.15 7.29
N LEU A 283 -1.09 9.85 6.21
CA LEU A 283 -2.41 10.22 5.69
C LEU A 283 -2.62 9.67 4.28
N PRO A 284 -3.88 9.42 3.88
CA PRO A 284 -4.21 9.01 2.52
C PRO A 284 -3.93 10.11 1.50
N VAL A 285 -3.51 9.71 0.27
CA VAL A 285 -3.26 10.60 -0.88
C VAL A 285 -3.83 10.06 -2.18
N HIS A 286 -4.72 9.07 -2.11
CA HIS A 286 -5.20 8.40 -3.32
C HIS A 286 -5.93 9.36 -4.29
N HIS A 287 -5.96 8.98 -5.56
CA HIS A 287 -6.45 9.79 -6.68
C HIS A 287 -7.92 10.23 -6.61
N ARG A 288 -8.72 9.65 -5.71
CA ARG A 288 -10.12 10.05 -5.50
C ARG A 288 -10.29 11.21 -4.51
N LEU A 289 -9.24 11.57 -3.79
CA LEU A 289 -9.25 12.74 -2.93
C LEU A 289 -9.06 14.01 -3.75
N ASN A 290 -9.81 15.03 -3.40
CA ASN A 290 -9.67 16.38 -3.94
C ASN A 290 -9.09 17.32 -2.88
N GLN A 291 -8.86 18.57 -3.25
CA GLN A 291 -8.26 19.56 -2.37
C GLN A 291 -9.09 19.83 -1.10
N ILE A 292 -10.42 19.83 -1.22
CA ILE A 292 -11.32 20.03 -0.07
C ILE A 292 -11.18 18.90 0.95
N ASP A 293 -11.01 17.64 0.49
CA ASP A 293 -10.78 16.49 1.36
C ASP A 293 -9.45 16.65 2.11
N LEU A 294 -8.40 17.11 1.43
CA LEU A 294 -7.09 17.33 2.03
C LEU A 294 -7.08 18.51 3.01
N ASP A 295 -7.81 19.59 2.71
CA ASP A 295 -8.02 20.72 3.62
C ASP A 295 -8.74 20.26 4.90
N TYR A 296 -9.69 19.34 4.78
CA TYR A 296 -10.34 18.74 5.94
C TYR A 296 -9.32 17.99 6.82
N PHE A 297 -8.40 17.22 6.24
CA PHE A 297 -7.35 16.52 7.02
C PHE A 297 -6.46 17.51 7.77
N ILE A 298 -6.06 18.59 7.09
CA ILE A 298 -5.24 19.64 7.68
C ILE A 298 -5.99 20.33 8.83
N PHE A 299 -7.26 20.65 8.64
CA PHE A 299 -8.11 21.25 9.65
C PHE A 299 -8.23 20.39 10.91
N ILE A 300 -8.45 19.07 10.77
CA ILE A 300 -8.47 18.14 11.91
C ILE A 300 -7.13 18.11 12.64
N LEU A 301 -6.02 18.07 11.90
CA LEU A 301 -4.68 18.07 12.46
C LEU A 301 -4.37 19.40 13.21
N GLU A 302 -4.72 20.54 12.63
CA GLU A 302 -4.57 21.85 13.30
C GLU A 302 -5.36 21.92 14.61
N ASN A 303 -6.56 21.37 14.63
CA ASN A 303 -7.37 21.33 15.85
C ASN A 303 -6.77 20.43 16.92
N PHE A 304 -6.14 19.32 16.51
CA PHE A 304 -5.39 18.47 17.44
C PHE A 304 -4.23 19.25 18.07
N ILE A 305 -3.39 19.89 17.25
CA ILE A 305 -2.22 20.66 17.73
C ILE A 305 -2.61 21.77 18.70
N LYS A 306 -3.74 22.45 18.46
CA LYS A 306 -4.21 23.54 19.36
C LYS A 306 -4.66 23.04 20.73
N LYS A 307 -4.95 21.76 20.89
CA LYS A 307 -5.40 21.15 22.15
C LYS A 307 -4.24 20.64 23.01
N TYR A 308 -3.09 20.41 22.40
CA TYR A 308 -1.89 19.89 23.02
C TYR A 308 -0.69 20.83 22.88
#